data_5de38067f5cdd7b98ea5c241226348b4
#
_entry.id   5de38067f5cdd7b98ea5c241226348b4
#
_cell.length_a   1.000
_cell.length_b   1.000
_cell.length_c   1.000
_cell.angle_alpha   90.00
_cell.angle_beta   90.00
_cell.angle_gamma   90.00
#
_symmetry.space_group_name_H-M   'P 1'
#
loop_
_entity.id
_entity.type
_entity.pdbx_description
1 polymer ?
#
loop_
_entity_poly.entity_id
_entity_poly.type
_entity_poly.pdbx_seq_one_letter_code
_entity_poly.pdbx_strand_id
1 'polypeptide(L)'
;MAAFKNKANGTWYVQFRYTDWKGERQQKLKRGFATKKEAQAWEREFLMEKQADVNMTFESFAQLYEKDMKPKLKLNTWLTKESIIQKKILPYFGKRKLSEITAKDVMDWQNAIRGLTDAKGKPYSPTYLKTVHNQLSALFNHAVRYYGLQVNPAAKAGNMGVEERREMLFWTKDEYLKFADAMMDKPLSYYAFEMLYWCGIREGELLALTPTDFDFEAGTVSINKSYQRLKGKDVITTPKTKKSNRVIKMPKFLCGEMEDYLKMFYSTGANERIFPVSKH
;
A
#
# COMPACT_ATOMS: atom_id res chain seq x y z
N MET A 1 -12.98 31.30 15.52
CA MET A 1 -12.33 31.81 14.30
C MET A 1 -13.04 33.03 13.80
N ALA A 2 -12.38 34.16 13.84
CA ALA A 2 -12.98 35.44 13.51
C ALA A 2 -12.40 35.94 12.18
N ALA A 3 -13.21 35.94 11.12
CA ALA A 3 -12.92 36.64 9.90
C ALA A 3 -13.64 37.97 9.85
N PHE A 4 -12.93 39.01 9.49
CA PHE A 4 -13.40 40.41 9.52
C PHE A 4 -13.53 40.93 8.08
N LYS A 5 -14.55 41.80 7.87
CA LYS A 5 -14.76 42.45 6.59
C LYS A 5 -14.04 43.80 6.56
N ASN A 6 -13.23 44.04 5.56
CA ASN A 6 -12.62 45.34 5.32
C ASN A 6 -13.67 46.28 4.68
N LYS A 7 -14.08 47.30 5.41
CA LYS A 7 -15.12 48.25 4.96
C LYS A 7 -14.69 49.11 3.77
N ALA A 8 -13.38 49.32 3.55
CA ALA A 8 -12.86 50.17 2.50
C ALA A 8 -12.89 49.50 1.09
N ASN A 9 -12.70 48.18 1.01
CA ASN A 9 -12.62 47.47 -0.28
C ASN A 9 -13.51 46.22 -0.38
N GLY A 10 -14.36 45.98 0.63
CA GLY A 10 -15.29 44.84 0.64
C GLY A 10 -14.71 43.47 0.82
N THR A 11 -13.37 43.33 0.88
CA THR A 11 -12.72 42.03 1.05
C THR A 11 -12.70 41.54 2.50
N TRP A 12 -12.45 40.25 2.69
CA TRP A 12 -12.31 39.66 4.01
C TRP A 12 -10.87 39.48 4.41
N TYR A 13 -10.59 39.50 5.72
CA TYR A 13 -9.27 39.19 6.28
C TYR A 13 -9.42 38.39 7.57
N VAL A 14 -8.35 37.66 7.93
CA VAL A 14 -8.20 36.97 9.21
C VAL A 14 -7.01 37.52 9.96
N GLN A 15 -7.18 37.65 11.27
CA GLN A 15 -6.13 38.03 12.20
C GLN A 15 -6.26 37.17 13.44
N PHE A 16 -5.21 36.36 13.73
CA PHE A 16 -5.23 35.46 14.86
C PHE A 16 -3.83 35.30 15.43
N ARG A 17 -3.78 34.80 16.66
CA ARG A 17 -2.55 34.43 17.34
C ARG A 17 -2.38 32.93 17.32
N TYR A 18 -1.15 32.45 17.15
CA TYR A 18 -0.78 31.05 17.22
C TYR A 18 0.54 30.94 17.98
N THR A 19 0.80 29.77 18.53
CA THR A 19 2.09 29.45 19.15
C THR A 19 2.95 28.78 18.09
N ASP A 20 4.16 29.29 17.85
CA ASP A 20 5.10 28.68 16.91
C ASP A 20 5.81 27.46 17.51
N TRP A 21 6.66 26.83 16.71
CA TRP A 21 7.43 25.66 17.10
C TRP A 21 8.44 25.90 18.23
N LYS A 22 8.78 27.14 18.53
CA LYS A 22 9.61 27.53 19.67
C LYS A 22 8.80 27.75 20.95
N GLY A 23 7.49 27.64 20.90
CA GLY A 23 6.60 27.95 21.99
C GLY A 23 6.28 29.45 22.12
N GLU A 24 6.74 30.27 21.16
CA GLU A 24 6.53 31.71 21.16
C GLU A 24 5.17 32.07 20.55
N ARG A 25 4.47 33.04 21.14
CA ARG A 25 3.20 33.55 20.63
C ARG A 25 3.46 34.47 19.45
N GLN A 26 3.03 34.04 18.26
CA GLN A 26 3.08 34.78 17.01
C GLN A 26 1.69 35.31 16.61
N GLN A 27 1.68 36.37 15.81
CA GLN A 27 0.44 36.92 15.25
C GLN A 27 0.50 36.82 13.72
N LYS A 28 -0.59 36.34 13.10
CA LYS A 28 -0.74 36.29 11.65
C LYS A 28 -1.93 37.13 11.20
N LEU A 29 -1.67 37.96 10.16
CA LEU A 29 -2.70 38.72 9.44
C LEU A 29 -2.62 38.33 7.96
N LYS A 30 -3.76 37.95 7.35
CA LYS A 30 -3.90 37.72 5.92
C LYS A 30 -5.15 38.41 5.42
N ARG A 31 -5.00 39.20 4.35
CA ARG A 31 -6.07 40.04 3.75
C ARG A 31 -6.33 39.56 2.30
N GLY A 32 -7.46 40.04 1.72
CA GLY A 32 -7.75 39.88 0.30
C GLY A 32 -8.59 38.66 -0.07
N PHE A 33 -9.33 38.08 0.88
CA PHE A 33 -10.25 36.98 0.57
C PHE A 33 -11.58 37.54 0.02
N ALA A 34 -12.13 36.84 -0.99
CA ALA A 34 -13.41 37.24 -1.58
C ALA A 34 -14.58 36.95 -0.63
N THR A 35 -14.50 35.89 0.16
CA THR A 35 -15.59 35.47 1.08
C THR A 35 -15.08 35.19 2.49
N LYS A 36 -16.02 35.27 3.46
CA LYS A 36 -15.78 34.88 4.85
C LYS A 36 -15.37 33.41 4.97
N LYS A 37 -16.00 32.55 4.18
CA LYS A 37 -15.75 31.10 4.17
C LYS A 37 -14.31 30.76 3.72
N GLU A 38 -13.86 31.47 2.68
CA GLU A 38 -12.49 31.34 2.16
C GLU A 38 -11.44 31.81 3.19
N ALA A 39 -11.67 32.94 3.84
CA ALA A 39 -10.81 33.46 4.88
C ALA A 39 -10.71 32.50 6.07
N GLN A 40 -11.82 31.92 6.51
CA GLN A 40 -11.85 30.90 7.58
C GLN A 40 -11.24 29.56 7.16
N ALA A 41 -11.38 29.16 5.89
CA ALA A 41 -10.75 27.95 5.37
C ALA A 41 -9.23 28.11 5.38
N TRP A 42 -8.73 29.25 4.92
CA TRP A 42 -7.30 29.56 4.94
C TRP A 42 -6.73 29.62 6.36
N GLU A 43 -7.45 30.20 7.33
CA GLU A 43 -7.03 30.20 8.73
C GLU A 43 -6.88 28.77 9.27
N ARG A 44 -7.85 27.88 8.98
CA ARG A 44 -7.78 26.46 9.36
C ARG A 44 -6.59 25.75 8.74
N GLU A 45 -6.39 25.96 7.44
CA GLU A 45 -5.27 25.34 6.70
C GLU A 45 -3.92 25.84 7.24
N PHE A 46 -3.78 27.15 7.48
CA PHE A 46 -2.59 27.75 8.08
C PHE A 46 -2.32 27.21 9.48
N LEU A 47 -3.36 27.10 10.33
CA LEU A 47 -3.21 26.53 11.68
C LEU A 47 -2.88 25.04 11.63
N MET A 48 -3.44 24.29 10.69
CA MET A 48 -3.06 22.89 10.45
C MET A 48 -1.61 22.79 9.97
N GLU A 49 -1.16 23.62 9.04
CA GLU A 49 0.22 23.67 8.59
C GLU A 49 1.21 24.07 9.70
N LYS A 50 0.80 24.98 10.58
CA LYS A 50 1.62 25.44 11.72
C LYS A 50 1.50 24.57 12.96
N GLN A 51 0.38 23.84 13.13
CA GLN A 51 0.25 22.70 14.04
C GLN A 51 0.96 21.44 13.49
N ALA A 52 1.43 21.46 12.24
CA ALA A 52 2.42 20.54 11.71
C ALA A 52 3.79 20.70 12.42
N ASP A 53 3.81 21.24 13.59
CA ASP A 53 4.90 21.24 14.53
C ASP A 53 4.99 19.83 15.18
N VAL A 54 6.18 19.40 15.46
CA VAL A 54 6.51 18.15 16.18
C VAL A 54 5.77 17.98 17.54
N ASN A 55 5.10 19.03 18.01
CA ASN A 55 4.21 19.02 19.18
C ASN A 55 2.78 18.49 18.92
N MET A 56 2.43 18.23 17.65
CA MET A 56 1.16 17.57 17.35
C MET A 56 1.11 16.14 17.90
N THR A 57 -0.11 15.59 18.07
CA THR A 57 -0.26 14.17 18.42
C THR A 57 0.20 13.29 17.26
N PHE A 58 0.66 12.08 17.57
CA PHE A 58 1.04 11.11 16.54
C PHE A 58 -0.13 10.75 15.62
N GLU A 59 -1.36 10.74 16.12
CA GLU A 59 -2.57 10.52 15.32
C GLU A 59 -2.78 11.63 14.29
N SER A 60 -2.65 12.90 14.69
CA SER A 60 -2.74 14.05 13.77
C SER A 60 -1.64 13.99 12.71
N PHE A 61 -0.43 13.61 13.10
CA PHE A 61 0.68 13.40 12.16
C PHE A 61 0.40 12.24 11.19
N ALA A 62 -0.18 11.13 11.67
CA ALA A 62 -0.53 10.00 10.80
C ALA A 62 -1.55 10.39 9.72
N GLN A 63 -2.49 11.30 10.01
CA GLN A 63 -3.42 11.86 9.02
C GLN A 63 -2.69 12.70 7.95
N LEU A 64 -1.70 13.51 8.36
CA LEU A 64 -0.86 14.26 7.42
C LEU A 64 -0.03 13.30 6.55
N TYR A 65 0.58 12.28 7.16
CA TYR A 65 1.30 11.24 6.43
C TYR A 65 0.41 10.52 5.40
N GLU A 66 -0.86 10.23 5.73
CA GLU A 66 -1.83 9.68 4.79
C GLU A 66 -2.04 10.62 3.61
N LYS A 67 -2.31 11.91 3.86
CA LYS A 67 -2.52 12.95 2.83
C LYS A 67 -1.31 13.03 1.88
N ASP A 68 -0.09 12.96 2.42
CA ASP A 68 1.15 13.09 1.66
C ASP A 68 1.51 11.83 0.85
N MET A 69 1.23 10.65 1.40
CA MET A 69 1.73 9.39 0.86
C MET A 69 0.71 8.58 0.07
N LYS A 70 -0.58 8.66 0.41
CA LYS A 70 -1.64 7.91 -0.27
C LYS A 70 -1.71 8.17 -1.77
N PRO A 71 -1.60 9.42 -2.28
CA PRO A 71 -1.62 9.71 -3.71
C PRO A 71 -0.39 9.15 -4.46
N LYS A 72 0.72 8.91 -3.75
CA LYS A 72 2.00 8.45 -4.32
C LYS A 72 2.14 6.93 -4.35
N LEU A 73 1.24 6.20 -3.70
CA LEU A 73 1.34 4.76 -3.52
C LEU A 73 0.25 4.02 -4.27
N LYS A 74 0.56 2.82 -4.74
CA LYS A 74 -0.46 1.91 -5.25
C LYS A 74 -1.44 1.53 -4.13
N LEU A 75 -2.72 1.39 -4.48
CA LEU A 75 -3.79 1.12 -3.53
C LEU A 75 -3.47 -0.04 -2.56
N ASN A 76 -3.00 -1.17 -3.07
CA ASN A 76 -2.65 -2.32 -2.25
C ASN A 76 -1.55 -2.00 -1.22
N THR A 77 -0.52 -1.24 -1.63
CA THR A 77 0.56 -0.81 -0.73
C THR A 77 0.01 0.10 0.37
N TRP A 78 -0.89 1.03 0.01
CA TRP A 78 -1.52 1.92 0.98
C TRP A 78 -2.38 1.14 1.98
N LEU A 79 -3.25 0.22 1.51
CA LEU A 79 -4.13 -0.57 2.37
C LEU A 79 -3.35 -1.38 3.42
N THR A 80 -2.21 -1.96 3.03
CA THR A 80 -1.33 -2.67 3.96
C THR A 80 -0.74 -1.72 5.01
N LYS A 81 -0.25 -0.55 4.59
CA LYS A 81 0.25 0.49 5.51
C LYS A 81 -0.84 0.97 6.45
N GLU A 82 -1.98 1.34 5.92
CA GLU A 82 -3.15 1.81 6.67
C GLU A 82 -3.55 0.80 7.76
N SER A 83 -3.66 -0.48 7.40
CA SER A 83 -4.01 -1.54 8.35
C SER A 83 -3.00 -1.64 9.51
N ILE A 84 -1.69 -1.55 9.22
CA ILE A 84 -0.66 -1.60 10.26
C ILE A 84 -0.71 -0.34 11.13
N ILE A 85 -0.83 0.84 10.52
CA ILE A 85 -0.90 2.11 11.24
C ILE A 85 -2.10 2.09 12.20
N GLN A 86 -3.28 1.76 11.70
CA GLN A 86 -4.52 1.79 12.49
C GLN A 86 -4.55 0.72 13.59
N LYS A 87 -4.08 -0.51 13.31
CA LYS A 87 -4.24 -1.64 14.23
C LYS A 87 -3.06 -1.87 15.17
N LYS A 88 -1.85 -1.38 14.82
CA LYS A 88 -0.62 -1.71 15.55
C LYS A 88 0.14 -0.50 16.08
N ILE A 89 -0.02 0.66 15.45
CA ILE A 89 0.75 1.86 15.79
C ILE A 89 -0.11 2.87 16.55
N LEU A 90 -1.23 3.30 15.99
CA LEU A 90 -2.09 4.32 16.61
C LEU A 90 -2.65 3.93 17.99
N PRO A 91 -3.01 2.67 18.28
CA PRO A 91 -3.49 2.30 19.60
C PRO A 91 -2.46 2.58 20.71
N TYR A 92 -1.17 2.57 20.37
CA TYR A 92 -0.08 2.81 21.34
C TYR A 92 0.40 4.26 21.34
N PHE A 93 0.63 4.85 20.18
CA PHE A 93 1.26 6.17 20.05
C PHE A 93 0.28 7.30 19.77
N GLY A 94 -0.97 7.04 19.34
CA GLY A 94 -1.87 8.02 18.75
C GLY A 94 -2.07 9.28 19.58
N LYS A 95 -2.25 9.14 20.89
CA LYS A 95 -2.50 10.26 21.82
C LYS A 95 -1.22 10.98 22.29
N ARG A 96 -0.04 10.45 22.00
CA ARG A 96 1.24 11.02 22.41
C ARG A 96 1.70 12.09 21.44
N LYS A 97 2.39 13.10 21.93
CA LYS A 97 3.03 14.09 21.04
C LYS A 97 4.20 13.45 20.30
N LEU A 98 4.32 13.77 19.02
CA LEU A 98 5.35 13.22 18.15
C LEU A 98 6.76 13.49 18.68
N SER A 99 7.01 14.70 19.24
CA SER A 99 8.27 15.14 19.82
C SER A 99 8.66 14.41 21.12
N GLU A 100 7.69 13.85 21.83
CA GLU A 100 7.90 13.21 23.13
C GLU A 100 8.16 11.70 23.02
N ILE A 101 8.02 11.12 21.81
CA ILE A 101 8.23 9.68 21.61
C ILE A 101 9.74 9.40 21.55
N THR A 102 10.22 8.62 22.49
CA THR A 102 11.63 8.24 22.63
C THR A 102 11.91 6.85 22.07
N ALA A 103 13.19 6.50 21.89
CA ALA A 103 13.58 5.14 21.53
C ALA A 103 13.16 4.10 22.60
N LYS A 104 13.12 4.50 23.89
CA LYS A 104 12.62 3.64 24.97
C LYS A 104 11.15 3.30 24.77
N ASP A 105 10.33 4.28 24.43
CA ASP A 105 8.90 4.07 24.15
C ASP A 105 8.68 3.12 22.95
N VAL A 106 9.54 3.23 21.93
CA VAL A 106 9.52 2.30 20.80
C VAL A 106 9.89 0.88 21.23
N MET A 107 10.87 0.70 22.09
CA MET A 107 11.23 -0.62 22.64
C MET A 107 10.08 -1.22 23.45
N ASP A 108 9.40 -0.42 24.27
CA ASP A 108 8.25 -0.88 25.06
C ASP A 108 7.08 -1.29 24.15
N TRP A 109 6.81 -0.51 23.10
CA TRP A 109 5.86 -0.89 22.05
C TRP A 109 6.25 -2.18 21.34
N GLN A 110 7.52 -2.36 20.97
CA GLN A 110 8.00 -3.59 20.35
C GLN A 110 7.74 -4.82 21.23
N ASN A 111 7.98 -4.70 22.54
CA ASN A 111 7.72 -5.78 23.48
C ASN A 111 6.21 -6.08 23.59
N ALA A 112 5.36 -5.05 23.61
CA ALA A 112 3.93 -5.21 23.59
C ALA A 112 3.44 -5.91 22.29
N ILE A 113 3.97 -5.54 21.11
CA ILE A 113 3.60 -6.17 19.83
C ILE A 113 4.07 -7.62 19.76
N ARG A 114 5.26 -7.97 20.30
CA ARG A 114 5.76 -9.35 20.36
C ARG A 114 4.85 -10.26 21.19
N GLY A 115 4.20 -9.72 22.21
CA GLY A 115 3.25 -10.45 23.04
C GLY A 115 1.89 -10.70 22.39
N LEU A 116 1.60 -10.09 21.24
CA LEU A 116 0.33 -10.28 20.54
C LEU A 116 0.34 -11.51 19.64
N THR A 117 -0.86 -12.06 19.43
CA THR A 117 -1.12 -13.18 18.53
C THR A 117 -1.96 -12.72 17.32
N ASP A 118 -1.95 -13.53 16.28
CA ASP A 118 -2.86 -13.39 15.14
C ASP A 118 -4.29 -13.85 15.50
N ALA A 119 -5.21 -13.78 14.53
CA ALA A 119 -6.60 -14.22 14.70
C ALA A 119 -6.75 -15.73 14.99
N LYS A 120 -5.70 -16.53 14.75
CA LYS A 120 -5.64 -17.97 15.03
C LYS A 120 -4.91 -18.28 16.34
N GLY A 121 -4.58 -17.28 17.15
CA GLY A 121 -3.85 -17.43 18.40
C GLY A 121 -2.35 -17.72 18.24
N LYS A 122 -1.79 -17.60 17.02
CA LYS A 122 -0.35 -17.83 16.78
C LYS A 122 0.45 -16.54 16.95
N PRO A 123 1.68 -16.61 17.53
CA PRO A 123 2.58 -15.47 17.59
C PRO A 123 2.89 -14.93 16.19
N TYR A 124 3.10 -13.62 16.08
CA TYR A 124 3.52 -13.02 14.81
C TYR A 124 4.90 -13.52 14.37
N SER A 125 5.04 -13.78 13.07
CA SER A 125 6.34 -14.18 12.50
C SER A 125 7.37 -13.06 12.60
N PRO A 126 8.68 -13.37 12.72
CA PRO A 126 9.75 -12.38 12.74
C PRO A 126 9.72 -11.43 11.52
N THR A 127 9.39 -11.94 10.34
CA THR A 127 9.23 -11.15 9.11
C THR A 127 8.07 -10.15 9.21
N TYR A 128 6.93 -10.56 9.80
CA TYR A 128 5.82 -9.65 10.02
C TYR A 128 6.17 -8.57 11.03
N LEU A 129 6.81 -8.92 12.14
CA LEU A 129 7.30 -7.97 13.14
C LEU A 129 8.26 -6.94 12.53
N LYS A 130 9.19 -7.39 11.69
CA LYS A 130 10.05 -6.51 10.89
C LYS A 130 9.24 -5.55 10.03
N THR A 131 8.20 -6.03 9.35
CA THR A 131 7.32 -5.21 8.52
C THR A 131 6.58 -4.15 9.34
N VAL A 132 6.04 -4.52 10.49
CA VAL A 132 5.34 -3.59 11.40
C VAL A 132 6.27 -2.50 11.90
N HIS A 133 7.49 -2.86 12.34
CA HIS A 133 8.50 -1.89 12.75
C HIS A 133 8.91 -0.94 11.61
N ASN A 134 9.11 -1.47 10.41
CA ASN A 134 9.47 -0.66 9.24
C ASN A 134 8.39 0.38 8.89
N GLN A 135 7.10 0.09 9.15
CA GLN A 135 6.04 1.08 8.96
C GLN A 135 6.14 2.23 9.98
N LEU A 136 6.41 1.93 11.25
CA LEU A 136 6.64 2.97 12.26
C LEU A 136 7.89 3.82 11.92
N SER A 137 8.98 3.17 11.55
CA SER A 137 10.21 3.87 11.14
C SER A 137 9.99 4.74 9.89
N ALA A 138 9.16 4.31 8.93
CA ALA A 138 8.82 5.12 7.75
C ALA A 138 8.02 6.37 8.11
N LEU A 139 7.11 6.29 9.08
CA LEU A 139 6.39 7.46 9.62
C LEU A 139 7.35 8.45 10.25
N PHE A 140 8.24 8.01 11.14
CA PHE A 140 9.22 8.89 11.77
C PHE A 140 10.24 9.45 10.76
N ASN A 141 10.68 8.69 9.77
CA ASN A 141 11.54 9.21 8.70
C ASN A 141 10.84 10.32 7.89
N HIS A 142 9.54 10.20 7.66
CA HIS A 142 8.75 11.25 7.01
C HIS A 142 8.67 12.50 7.90
N ALA A 143 8.48 12.32 9.21
CA ALA A 143 8.48 13.41 10.17
C ALA A 143 9.85 14.13 10.24
N VAL A 144 10.94 13.38 10.24
CA VAL A 144 12.29 13.95 10.20
C VAL A 144 12.53 14.76 8.92
N ARG A 145 12.10 14.23 7.78
CA ARG A 145 12.35 14.85 6.47
C ARG A 145 11.52 16.10 6.22
N TYR A 146 10.27 16.12 6.66
CA TYR A 146 9.31 17.13 6.23
C TYR A 146 8.65 17.93 7.35
N TYR A 147 8.73 17.46 8.61
CA TYR A 147 8.00 18.03 9.74
C TYR A 147 8.90 18.45 10.91
N GLY A 148 10.22 18.49 10.70
CA GLY A 148 11.17 19.06 11.66
C GLY A 148 11.50 18.18 12.86
N LEU A 149 11.10 16.90 12.88
CA LEU A 149 11.57 15.98 13.92
C LEU A 149 13.07 15.77 13.76
N GLN A 150 13.83 15.88 14.86
CA GLN A 150 15.29 15.87 14.80
C GLN A 150 15.87 14.47 14.52
N VAL A 151 15.29 13.45 15.12
CA VAL A 151 15.80 12.06 15.08
C VAL A 151 14.63 11.09 14.99
N ASN A 152 14.82 10.02 14.22
CA ASN A 152 13.88 8.91 14.18
C ASN A 152 14.08 7.97 15.40
N PRO A 153 13.15 7.95 16.37
CA PRO A 153 13.29 7.11 17.55
C PRO A 153 13.19 5.61 17.23
N ALA A 154 12.47 5.23 16.18
CA ALA A 154 12.35 3.84 15.76
C ALA A 154 13.66 3.32 15.14
N ALA A 155 14.38 4.16 14.39
CA ALA A 155 15.69 3.79 13.88
C ALA A 155 16.70 3.60 15.03
N LYS A 156 16.63 4.48 16.06
CA LYS A 156 17.50 4.38 17.25
C LYS A 156 17.18 3.15 18.10
N ALA A 157 15.92 2.74 18.21
CA ALA A 157 15.52 1.53 18.95
C ALA A 157 15.95 0.22 18.25
N GLY A 158 16.20 0.27 16.93
CA GLY A 158 16.49 -0.93 16.14
C GLY A 158 15.23 -1.72 15.78
N ASN A 159 15.38 -2.66 14.84
CA ASN A 159 14.24 -3.47 14.36
C ASN A 159 13.87 -4.57 15.37
N MET A 160 12.58 -4.88 15.49
CA MET A 160 12.09 -5.93 16.40
C MET A 160 11.99 -7.32 15.77
N GLY A 161 12.20 -7.44 14.47
CA GLY A 161 12.13 -8.70 13.73
C GLY A 161 13.30 -8.85 12.77
N VAL A 162 13.50 -10.06 12.32
CA VAL A 162 14.49 -10.43 11.33
C VAL A 162 13.81 -11.05 10.12
N GLU A 163 14.47 -11.04 8.99
CA GLU A 163 14.01 -11.76 7.80
C GLU A 163 14.51 -13.20 7.88
N GLU A 164 13.58 -14.13 8.06
CA GLU A 164 13.90 -15.53 7.95
C GLU A 164 13.96 -15.91 6.47
N ARG A 165 15.15 -16.26 6.02
CA ARG A 165 15.33 -16.87 4.70
C ARG A 165 14.98 -18.34 4.82
N ARG A 166 13.86 -18.74 4.20
CA ARG A 166 13.52 -20.14 4.04
C ARG A 166 13.92 -20.56 2.64
N GLU A 167 14.48 -21.78 2.54
CA GLU A 167 14.70 -22.39 1.24
C GLU A 167 13.36 -22.53 0.50
N MET A 168 13.33 -22.08 -0.74
CA MET A 168 12.13 -22.12 -1.55
C MET A 168 12.00 -23.50 -2.16
N LEU A 169 10.95 -24.21 -1.76
CA LEU A 169 10.60 -25.49 -2.37
C LEU A 169 10.15 -25.27 -3.81
N PHE A 170 10.57 -26.12 -4.70
CA PHE A 170 10.14 -26.16 -6.10
C PHE A 170 9.86 -27.60 -6.50
N TRP A 171 9.02 -27.77 -7.51
CA TRP A 171 8.75 -29.08 -8.07
C TRP A 171 9.72 -29.37 -9.20
N THR A 172 10.25 -30.59 -9.24
CA THR A 172 10.90 -31.13 -10.41
C THR A 172 9.89 -31.34 -11.54
N LYS A 173 10.37 -31.51 -12.76
CA LYS A 173 9.49 -31.74 -13.90
C LYS A 173 8.60 -32.99 -13.71
N ASP A 174 9.18 -34.07 -13.19
CA ASP A 174 8.44 -35.34 -13.01
C ASP A 174 7.36 -35.21 -11.92
N GLU A 175 7.64 -34.46 -10.84
CA GLU A 175 6.65 -34.17 -9.81
C GLU A 175 5.51 -33.29 -10.35
N TYR A 176 5.86 -32.28 -11.16
CA TYR A 176 4.86 -31.44 -11.79
C TYR A 176 3.96 -32.23 -12.76
N LEU A 177 4.53 -33.10 -13.62
CA LEU A 177 3.73 -33.89 -14.56
C LEU A 177 2.74 -34.81 -13.83
N LYS A 178 3.13 -35.46 -12.73
CA LYS A 178 2.21 -36.25 -11.89
C LYS A 178 1.07 -35.41 -11.32
N PHE A 179 1.38 -34.17 -10.94
CA PHE A 179 0.35 -33.23 -10.45
C PHE A 179 -0.59 -32.82 -11.59
N ALA A 180 -0.05 -32.50 -12.77
CA ALA A 180 -0.83 -32.09 -13.94
C ALA A 180 -1.81 -33.19 -14.36
N ASP A 181 -1.36 -34.44 -14.42
CA ASP A 181 -2.20 -35.61 -14.69
C ASP A 181 -3.37 -35.72 -13.70
N ALA A 182 -3.11 -35.52 -12.41
CA ALA A 182 -4.15 -35.56 -11.38
C ALA A 182 -5.14 -34.38 -11.44
N MET A 183 -4.86 -33.36 -12.23
CA MET A 183 -5.70 -32.16 -12.41
C MET A 183 -6.46 -32.12 -13.74
N MET A 184 -6.30 -33.11 -14.62
CA MET A 184 -6.90 -33.12 -15.95
C MET A 184 -8.43 -33.09 -15.94
N ASP A 185 -9.05 -33.60 -14.88
CA ASP A 185 -10.50 -33.56 -14.66
C ASP A 185 -11.04 -32.17 -14.29
N LYS A 186 -10.15 -31.19 -14.06
CA LYS A 186 -10.46 -29.80 -13.66
C LYS A 186 -9.85 -28.80 -14.66
N PRO A 187 -10.45 -28.63 -15.86
CA PRO A 187 -9.83 -27.90 -16.95
C PRO A 187 -9.31 -26.51 -16.58
N LEU A 188 -10.13 -25.72 -15.86
CA LEU A 188 -9.73 -24.37 -15.43
C LEU A 188 -8.44 -24.36 -14.58
N SER A 189 -8.32 -25.33 -13.67
CA SER A 189 -7.13 -25.46 -12.82
C SER A 189 -5.95 -26.02 -13.60
N TYR A 190 -6.16 -27.03 -14.43
CA TYR A 190 -5.15 -27.64 -15.28
C TYR A 190 -4.45 -26.58 -16.14
N TYR A 191 -5.18 -25.85 -16.97
CA TYR A 191 -4.60 -24.82 -17.85
C TYR A 191 -3.98 -23.65 -17.08
N ALA A 192 -4.52 -23.30 -15.92
CA ALA A 192 -3.93 -22.29 -15.06
C ALA A 192 -2.54 -22.72 -14.54
N PHE A 193 -2.39 -23.97 -14.10
CA PHE A 193 -1.12 -24.51 -13.64
C PHE A 193 -0.12 -24.73 -14.78
N GLU A 194 -0.57 -25.16 -15.95
CA GLU A 194 0.26 -25.25 -17.17
C GLU A 194 0.90 -23.90 -17.50
N MET A 195 0.11 -22.82 -17.50
CA MET A 195 0.62 -21.48 -17.73
C MET A 195 1.60 -21.03 -16.62
N LEU A 196 1.31 -21.34 -15.35
CA LEU A 196 2.20 -20.97 -14.22
C LEU A 196 3.54 -21.69 -14.31
N TYR A 197 3.52 -22.98 -14.58
CA TYR A 197 4.73 -23.82 -14.61
C TYR A 197 5.62 -23.52 -15.81
N TRP A 198 5.06 -23.57 -17.02
CA TRP A 198 5.85 -23.46 -18.24
C TRP A 198 6.23 -22.03 -18.61
N CYS A 199 5.42 -21.04 -18.24
CA CYS A 199 5.69 -19.62 -18.51
C CYS A 199 6.33 -18.89 -17.34
N GLY A 200 6.33 -19.44 -16.13
CA GLY A 200 6.90 -18.81 -14.94
C GLY A 200 6.26 -17.46 -14.58
N ILE A 201 4.97 -17.29 -14.90
CA ILE A 201 4.22 -16.07 -14.61
C ILE A 201 3.72 -16.08 -13.17
N ARG A 202 3.46 -14.88 -12.62
CA ARG A 202 2.92 -14.78 -11.27
C ARG A 202 1.41 -15.05 -11.27
N GLU A 203 0.88 -15.60 -10.16
CA GLU A 203 -0.56 -15.85 -9.99
C GLU A 203 -1.44 -14.63 -10.38
N GLY A 204 -1.09 -13.43 -9.91
CA GLY A 204 -1.85 -12.23 -10.26
C GLY A 204 -1.75 -11.84 -11.74
N GLU A 205 -0.66 -12.17 -12.42
CA GLU A 205 -0.48 -11.99 -13.87
C GLU A 205 -1.35 -13.00 -14.62
N LEU A 206 -1.32 -14.28 -14.23
CA LEU A 206 -2.20 -15.32 -14.76
C LEU A 206 -3.67 -14.92 -14.68
N LEU A 207 -4.15 -14.56 -13.48
CA LEU A 207 -5.55 -14.20 -13.23
C LEU A 207 -6.00 -12.92 -13.95
N ALA A 208 -5.07 -12.16 -14.55
CA ALA A 208 -5.37 -10.98 -15.35
C ALA A 208 -5.41 -11.27 -16.85
N LEU A 209 -5.02 -12.46 -17.31
CA LEU A 209 -4.96 -12.79 -18.73
C LEU A 209 -6.32 -12.75 -19.39
N THR A 210 -6.33 -12.25 -20.63
CA THR A 210 -7.48 -12.16 -21.52
C THR A 210 -7.11 -12.79 -22.86
N PRO A 211 -8.06 -13.15 -23.74
CA PRO A 211 -7.75 -13.69 -25.06
C PRO A 211 -6.80 -12.82 -25.89
N THR A 212 -6.90 -11.50 -25.76
CA THR A 212 -6.06 -10.53 -26.49
C THR A 212 -4.59 -10.50 -26.06
N ASP A 213 -4.23 -11.17 -24.97
CA ASP A 213 -2.82 -11.26 -24.55
C ASP A 213 -2.03 -12.34 -25.29
N PHE A 214 -2.71 -13.22 -26.03
CA PHE A 214 -2.10 -14.34 -26.76
C PHE A 214 -1.90 -13.98 -28.23
N ASP A 215 -0.74 -14.32 -28.75
CA ASP A 215 -0.41 -14.34 -30.17
C ASP A 215 0.00 -15.78 -30.50
N PHE A 216 -0.96 -16.56 -31.04
CA PHE A 216 -0.74 -17.98 -31.34
C PHE A 216 0.09 -18.19 -32.60
N GLU A 217 0.09 -17.23 -33.54
CA GLU A 217 0.96 -17.30 -34.75
C GLU A 217 2.43 -17.14 -34.33
N ALA A 218 2.73 -16.16 -33.48
CA ALA A 218 4.04 -15.96 -32.93
C ALA A 218 4.38 -16.96 -31.78
N GLY A 219 3.39 -17.64 -31.23
CA GLY A 219 3.54 -18.52 -30.06
C GLY A 219 3.91 -17.78 -28.80
N THR A 220 3.32 -16.61 -28.54
CA THR A 220 3.70 -15.75 -27.41
C THR A 220 2.50 -15.31 -26.57
N VAL A 221 2.77 -14.94 -25.30
CA VAL A 221 1.83 -14.33 -24.39
C VAL A 221 2.40 -13.04 -23.82
N SER A 222 1.58 -11.98 -23.80
CA SER A 222 1.94 -10.65 -23.28
C SER A 222 1.54 -10.50 -21.82
N ILE A 223 2.52 -10.19 -20.97
CA ILE A 223 2.31 -9.95 -19.54
C ILE A 223 2.44 -8.45 -19.27
N ASN A 224 1.32 -7.77 -19.15
CA ASN A 224 1.25 -6.30 -19.01
C ASN A 224 0.28 -5.83 -17.92
N LYS A 225 -0.38 -6.74 -17.22
CA LYS A 225 -1.38 -6.48 -16.17
C LYS A 225 -1.33 -7.52 -15.06
N SER A 226 -1.93 -7.21 -13.93
CA SER A 226 -2.01 -8.10 -12.78
C SER A 226 -3.34 -7.90 -12.04
N TYR A 227 -4.00 -8.98 -11.71
CA TYR A 227 -5.23 -9.01 -10.96
C TYR A 227 -4.97 -9.04 -9.45
N GLN A 228 -5.80 -8.34 -8.70
CA GLN A 228 -5.86 -8.37 -7.25
C GLN A 228 -7.31 -8.22 -6.78
N ARG A 229 -7.66 -8.85 -5.66
CA ARG A 229 -8.93 -8.60 -4.98
C ARG A 229 -8.69 -7.72 -3.75
N LEU A 230 -9.18 -6.49 -3.76
CA LEU A 230 -8.96 -5.49 -2.72
C LEU A 230 -10.30 -5.05 -2.13
N LYS A 231 -10.49 -5.23 -0.82
CA LYS A 231 -11.74 -4.91 -0.10
C LYS A 231 -12.98 -5.49 -0.81
N GLY A 232 -12.88 -6.74 -1.27
CA GLY A 232 -13.98 -7.44 -1.95
C GLY A 232 -14.21 -7.04 -3.42
N LYS A 233 -13.42 -6.11 -3.97
CA LYS A 233 -13.52 -5.66 -5.37
C LYS A 233 -12.36 -6.20 -6.20
N ASP A 234 -12.67 -6.60 -7.42
CA ASP A 234 -11.68 -7.03 -8.40
C ASP A 234 -10.99 -5.80 -9.01
N VAL A 235 -9.66 -5.79 -8.99
CA VAL A 235 -8.84 -4.67 -9.46
C VAL A 235 -7.76 -5.19 -10.39
N ILE A 236 -7.74 -4.72 -11.63
CA ILE A 236 -6.65 -4.94 -12.58
C ILE A 236 -5.68 -3.76 -12.47
N THR A 237 -4.42 -4.05 -12.26
CA THR A 237 -3.36 -3.03 -12.12
C THR A 237 -2.25 -3.26 -13.13
N THR A 238 -1.55 -2.18 -13.48
CA THR A 238 -0.29 -2.28 -14.23
C THR A 238 0.80 -2.93 -13.37
N PRO A 239 1.79 -3.61 -13.94
CA PRO A 239 2.93 -4.15 -13.23
C PRO A 239 3.68 -3.10 -12.39
N LYS A 240 4.46 -3.55 -11.39
CA LYS A 240 5.18 -2.64 -10.48
C LYS A 240 6.23 -1.79 -11.18
N THR A 241 6.86 -2.30 -12.23
CA THR A 241 7.91 -1.63 -12.98
C THR A 241 7.70 -1.81 -14.48
N LYS A 242 8.23 -0.90 -15.28
CA LYS A 242 8.21 -1.03 -16.77
C LYS A 242 8.87 -2.32 -17.24
N LYS A 243 9.92 -2.81 -16.56
CA LYS A 243 10.61 -4.08 -16.86
C LYS A 243 9.76 -5.33 -16.58
N SER A 244 8.67 -5.20 -15.83
CA SER A 244 7.74 -6.31 -15.58
C SER A 244 6.80 -6.56 -16.76
N ASN A 245 6.64 -5.59 -17.66
CA ASN A 245 5.98 -5.81 -18.95
C ASN A 245 6.93 -6.64 -19.81
N ARG A 246 6.46 -7.79 -20.23
CA ARG A 246 7.26 -8.73 -21.02
C ARG A 246 6.38 -9.57 -21.93
N VAL A 247 6.95 -10.05 -23.01
CA VAL A 247 6.37 -11.07 -23.87
C VAL A 247 7.13 -12.37 -23.61
N ILE A 248 6.42 -13.45 -23.41
CA ILE A 248 6.97 -14.78 -23.13
C ILE A 248 6.66 -15.68 -24.30
N LYS A 249 7.67 -16.39 -24.81
CA LYS A 249 7.47 -17.43 -25.80
C LYS A 249 6.96 -18.70 -25.12
N MET A 250 5.81 -19.17 -25.54
CA MET A 250 5.22 -20.41 -25.01
C MET A 250 5.80 -21.64 -25.72
N PRO A 251 5.94 -22.77 -25.04
CA PRO A 251 6.19 -24.06 -25.72
C PRO A 251 5.08 -24.37 -26.71
N LYS A 252 5.43 -25.01 -27.83
CA LYS A 252 4.44 -25.30 -28.91
C LYS A 252 3.21 -26.08 -28.42
N PHE A 253 3.42 -27.08 -27.56
CA PHE A 253 2.32 -27.87 -27.02
C PHE A 253 1.36 -27.00 -26.21
N LEU A 254 1.89 -26.07 -25.37
CA LEU A 254 1.10 -25.17 -24.56
C LEU A 254 0.29 -24.18 -25.41
N CYS A 255 0.82 -23.75 -26.58
CA CYS A 255 0.05 -22.95 -27.52
C CYS A 255 -1.23 -23.68 -27.95
N GLY A 256 -1.10 -24.95 -28.39
CA GLY A 256 -2.24 -25.76 -28.81
C GLY A 256 -3.23 -25.98 -27.67
N GLU A 257 -2.74 -26.30 -26.48
CA GLU A 257 -3.59 -26.48 -25.30
C GLU A 257 -4.35 -25.20 -24.94
N MET A 258 -3.70 -24.03 -25.00
CA MET A 258 -4.36 -22.76 -24.71
C MET A 258 -5.36 -22.35 -25.79
N GLU A 259 -5.10 -22.66 -27.06
CA GLU A 259 -6.10 -22.49 -28.12
C GLU A 259 -7.35 -23.34 -27.86
N ASP A 260 -7.17 -24.60 -27.50
CA ASP A 260 -8.28 -25.51 -27.19
C ASP A 260 -9.04 -25.06 -25.92
N TYR A 261 -8.32 -24.59 -24.90
CA TYR A 261 -8.93 -24.00 -23.71
C TYR A 261 -9.80 -22.80 -24.06
N LEU A 262 -9.31 -21.88 -24.90
CA LEU A 262 -10.09 -20.71 -25.32
C LEU A 262 -11.32 -21.07 -26.16
N LYS A 263 -11.27 -22.13 -26.96
CA LYS A 263 -12.43 -22.65 -27.72
C LYS A 263 -13.55 -23.22 -26.82
N MET A 264 -13.20 -23.64 -25.57
CA MET A 264 -14.20 -24.10 -24.61
C MET A 264 -15.13 -22.99 -24.10
N PHE A 265 -14.72 -21.71 -24.27
CA PHE A 265 -15.50 -20.55 -23.85
C PHE A 265 -16.24 -19.95 -25.03
N TYR A 266 -17.47 -20.32 -25.25
CA TYR A 266 -18.31 -19.86 -26.36
C TYR A 266 -18.66 -18.35 -26.36
N SER A 267 -18.34 -17.61 -25.27
CA SER A 267 -18.76 -16.21 -25.14
C SER A 267 -17.83 -15.31 -24.32
N THR A 268 -16.56 -15.68 -24.18
CA THR A 268 -15.63 -14.78 -23.46
C THR A 268 -15.35 -13.58 -24.35
N GLY A 269 -15.74 -12.38 -23.89
CA GLY A 269 -15.39 -11.13 -24.57
C GLY A 269 -13.87 -10.98 -24.65
N ALA A 270 -13.39 -10.34 -25.72
CA ALA A 270 -11.94 -10.17 -25.98
C ALA A 270 -11.13 -9.63 -24.78
N ASN A 271 -11.78 -8.89 -23.90
CA ASN A 271 -11.19 -8.28 -22.71
C ASN A 271 -11.60 -8.96 -21.38
N GLU A 272 -12.30 -10.08 -21.44
CA GLU A 272 -12.68 -10.81 -20.24
C GLU A 272 -11.55 -11.74 -19.76
N ARG A 273 -11.46 -11.93 -18.44
CA ARG A 273 -10.42 -12.80 -17.85
C ARG A 273 -10.70 -14.26 -18.19
N ILE A 274 -9.71 -14.94 -18.74
CA ILE A 274 -9.83 -16.37 -19.09
C ILE A 274 -9.77 -17.28 -17.86
N PHE A 275 -9.25 -16.78 -16.74
CA PHE A 275 -9.25 -17.45 -15.44
C PHE A 275 -10.09 -16.64 -14.43
N PRO A 276 -11.45 -16.80 -14.42
CA PRO A 276 -12.34 -15.98 -13.61
C PRO A 276 -12.39 -16.38 -12.14
N VAL A 277 -11.28 -16.87 -11.59
CA VAL A 277 -11.13 -17.18 -10.16
C VAL A 277 -10.70 -15.94 -9.40
N SER A 278 -11.13 -15.84 -8.14
CA SER A 278 -10.72 -14.78 -7.23
C SER A 278 -9.58 -15.27 -6.35
N LYS A 279 -8.63 -14.39 -6.10
CA LYS A 279 -7.61 -14.60 -5.09
C LYS A 279 -8.24 -14.44 -3.70
N HIS A 280 -8.13 -15.47 -2.87
CA HIS A 280 -8.58 -15.44 -1.47
C HIS A 280 -7.55 -14.78 -0.54
#